data_7f5781858f32157740a6f04abf6bb863
#
_entry.id   7f5781858f32157740a6f04abf6bb863
#
_cell.length_a   1.000
_cell.length_b   1.000
_cell.length_c   1.000
_cell.angle_alpha   90.00
_cell.angle_beta   90.00
_cell.angle_gamma   90.00
#
_symmetry.space_group_name_H-M   'P 1'
#
loop_
_entity.id
_entity.type
_entity.pdbx_description
1 polymer ?
#
loop_
_entity_poly.entity_id
_entity_poly.type
_entity_poly.pdbx_seq_one_letter_code
_entity_poly.pdbx_strand_id
1 'polypeptide(L)'
;MGKIDLSINKVGLEHNIQKAKENNVIIPTIAQMQHPETIPEKIQAKLKNVGLWDVNPLNLFRITWKNEAKESGGLFQEVPNYVEIPSELSGVKCRIVAMAGKWFPTGCHKVGASFGCLAPRLVTGQFDANYHHAVWPSTGNYCRGGAFNSKLLAVDSVAILPAEMSKERFDWLSKIAGQVIATPGCESNVKEIFDKTWELKQDPSMMIFNQFEEMGNPLWHYNVTGYALADLFEAVKKPGQNFAGACFTSGSAGTMSAGDLLKERYPGLKLGVGEALQCPTILENGFGGHRIEGIGDKHIPWIHNVKNTDMAIAIDDEDSQRLLRLFNTKEGQKYLKEELKLSDELIEKLTWLGISGIANVLCCIKMAKYYELTENDVVATVLTDSAAMYGSRIEELNEMHGAYNVEEAKLDHNLHMLGLKTDNLMELTYTDRKRIHNLKYYTWVEQQARDVKDLNALWYDTKGTWDAVHAQAAELDELINEFNEATGLLKA
;
A
#
# COMPACT_ATOMS: atom_id res chain seq x y z
N MET A 1 15.41 -11.24 14.50
CA MET A 1 14.31 -12.00 13.85
C MET A 1 14.06 -11.41 12.48
N GLY A 2 14.56 -12.06 11.40
CA GLY A 2 14.36 -11.61 10.02
C GLY A 2 13.19 -12.28 9.30
N LYS A 3 12.67 -13.42 9.82
CA LYS A 3 11.61 -14.22 9.21
C LYS A 3 10.30 -14.12 9.96
N ILE A 4 9.19 -14.41 9.25
CA ILE A 4 7.90 -14.67 9.88
C ILE A 4 8.02 -16.00 10.65
N ASP A 5 7.55 -16.04 11.89
CA ASP A 5 7.45 -17.28 12.64
C ASP A 5 6.27 -18.11 12.10
N LEU A 6 6.57 -19.27 11.53
CA LEU A 6 5.61 -20.24 10.99
C LEU A 6 5.49 -21.51 11.85
N SER A 7 5.96 -21.46 13.11
CA SER A 7 5.79 -22.57 14.06
C SER A 7 4.30 -22.82 14.38
N ILE A 8 3.92 -24.10 14.49
CA ILE A 8 2.53 -24.51 14.65
C ILE A 8 2.13 -24.53 16.14
N ASN A 9 1.08 -23.78 16.48
CA ASN A 9 0.31 -23.93 17.71
C ASN A 9 -0.94 -24.78 17.41
N LYS A 10 -0.91 -26.06 17.79
CA LYS A 10 -1.97 -27.03 17.45
C LYS A 10 -3.35 -26.63 18.00
N VAL A 11 -3.41 -26.12 19.22
CA VAL A 11 -4.70 -25.76 19.88
C VAL A 11 -5.34 -24.59 19.13
N GLY A 12 -4.61 -23.50 18.91
CA GLY A 12 -5.12 -22.35 18.15
C GLY A 12 -5.46 -22.72 16.71
N LEU A 13 -4.67 -23.61 16.08
CA LEU A 13 -4.94 -24.08 14.71
C LEU A 13 -6.27 -24.87 14.63
N GLU A 14 -6.54 -25.79 15.58
CA GLU A 14 -7.79 -26.53 15.64
C GLU A 14 -9.00 -25.59 15.83
N HIS A 15 -8.91 -24.58 16.69
CA HIS A 15 -9.94 -23.56 16.87
C HIS A 15 -10.19 -22.77 15.59
N ASN A 16 -9.12 -22.36 14.89
CA ASN A 16 -9.20 -21.58 13.66
C ASN A 16 -9.83 -22.39 12.50
N ILE A 17 -9.49 -23.67 12.37
CA ILE A 17 -10.09 -24.59 11.37
C ILE A 17 -11.58 -24.73 11.64
N GLN A 18 -11.99 -24.94 12.88
CA GLN A 18 -13.40 -25.07 13.24
C GLN A 18 -14.16 -23.77 12.92
N LYS A 19 -13.63 -22.61 13.32
CA LYS A 19 -14.24 -21.31 13.08
C LYS A 19 -14.34 -20.97 11.58
N ALA A 20 -13.31 -21.29 10.81
CA ALA A 20 -13.30 -21.15 9.35
C ALA A 20 -14.40 -22.00 8.69
N LYS A 21 -14.57 -23.23 9.17
CA LYS A 21 -15.60 -24.15 8.69
C LYS A 21 -17.02 -23.63 8.96
N GLU A 22 -17.27 -23.14 10.16
CA GLU A 22 -18.56 -22.56 10.58
C GLU A 22 -18.93 -21.30 9.79
N ASN A 23 -17.93 -20.53 9.33
CA ASN A 23 -18.11 -19.27 8.62
C ASN A 23 -17.83 -19.36 7.10
N ASN A 24 -17.65 -20.57 6.56
CA ASN A 24 -17.35 -20.82 5.13
C ASN A 24 -16.10 -20.05 4.64
N VAL A 25 -15.07 -19.92 5.46
CA VAL A 25 -13.83 -19.24 5.12
C VAL A 25 -12.88 -20.19 4.41
N ILE A 26 -12.50 -19.82 3.19
CA ILE A 26 -11.41 -20.43 2.41
C ILE A 26 -10.37 -19.34 2.19
N ILE A 27 -9.12 -19.62 2.53
CA ILE A 27 -8.04 -18.64 2.47
C ILE A 27 -7.31 -18.79 1.12
N PRO A 28 -7.17 -17.72 0.30
CA PRO A 28 -6.39 -17.78 -0.92
C PRO A 28 -4.89 -17.87 -0.61
N THR A 29 -4.14 -18.56 -1.48
CA THR A 29 -2.69 -18.59 -1.44
C THR A 29 -2.09 -17.31 -2.03
N ILE A 30 -0.84 -17.01 -1.73
CA ILE A 30 -0.07 -15.93 -2.37
C ILE A 30 0.01 -16.18 -3.89
N ALA A 31 0.23 -17.43 -4.30
CA ALA A 31 0.24 -17.80 -5.71
C ALA A 31 -1.09 -17.50 -6.41
N GLN A 32 -2.24 -17.72 -5.77
CA GLN A 32 -3.55 -17.36 -6.32
C GLN A 32 -3.78 -15.85 -6.39
N MET A 33 -3.13 -15.06 -5.52
CA MET A 33 -3.16 -13.59 -5.62
C MET A 33 -2.32 -13.06 -6.78
N GLN A 34 -1.24 -13.75 -7.14
CA GLN A 34 -0.42 -13.46 -8.33
C GLN A 34 -1.15 -13.92 -9.62
N HIS A 35 -1.75 -15.11 -9.57
CA HIS A 35 -2.34 -15.85 -10.68
C HIS A 35 -3.81 -16.20 -10.38
N PRO A 36 -4.71 -15.18 -10.33
CA PRO A 36 -6.12 -15.40 -9.98
C PRO A 36 -6.87 -16.34 -10.95
N GLU A 37 -6.36 -16.56 -12.14
CA GLU A 37 -6.84 -17.58 -13.09
C GLU A 37 -6.72 -19.01 -12.54
N THR A 38 -5.87 -19.23 -11.53
CA THR A 38 -5.70 -20.55 -10.87
C THR A 38 -6.70 -20.80 -9.73
N ILE A 39 -7.52 -19.81 -9.38
CA ILE A 39 -8.58 -19.94 -8.38
C ILE A 39 -9.62 -20.96 -8.91
N PRO A 40 -10.07 -21.94 -8.10
CA PRO A 40 -11.04 -22.94 -8.54
C PRO A 40 -12.29 -22.33 -9.17
N GLU A 41 -12.74 -22.85 -10.30
CA GLU A 41 -13.92 -22.35 -11.05
C GLU A 41 -15.17 -22.24 -10.18
N LYS A 42 -15.37 -23.16 -9.23
CA LYS A 42 -16.47 -23.15 -8.27
C LYS A 42 -16.48 -21.89 -7.39
N ILE A 43 -15.29 -21.42 -7.00
CA ILE A 43 -15.13 -20.17 -6.24
C ILE A 43 -15.38 -18.96 -7.16
N GLN A 44 -14.79 -18.96 -8.36
CA GLN A 44 -14.98 -17.89 -9.33
C GLN A 44 -16.45 -17.70 -9.71
N ALA A 45 -17.19 -18.79 -9.90
CA ALA A 45 -18.61 -18.76 -10.23
C ALA A 45 -19.47 -18.10 -9.14
N LYS A 46 -19.15 -18.36 -7.86
CA LYS A 46 -19.81 -17.72 -6.71
C LYS A 46 -19.41 -16.27 -6.57
N LEU A 47 -18.11 -15.95 -6.79
CA LEU A 47 -17.53 -14.63 -6.62
C LEU A 47 -18.16 -13.59 -7.56
N LYS A 48 -18.61 -13.98 -8.76
CA LYS A 48 -19.31 -13.08 -9.72
C LYS A 48 -20.50 -12.33 -9.12
N ASN A 49 -21.14 -12.89 -8.11
CA ASN A 49 -22.34 -12.35 -7.47
C ASN A 49 -22.05 -11.63 -6.15
N VAL A 50 -20.77 -11.43 -5.82
CA VAL A 50 -20.32 -10.76 -4.58
C VAL A 50 -19.78 -9.40 -4.96
N GLY A 51 -20.33 -8.34 -4.38
CA GLY A 51 -19.83 -6.97 -4.52
C GLY A 51 -18.45 -6.81 -3.87
N LEU A 52 -17.63 -5.93 -4.43
CA LEU A 52 -16.25 -5.70 -3.95
C LEU A 52 -16.18 -5.27 -2.47
N TRP A 53 -17.25 -4.62 -1.99
CA TRP A 53 -17.35 -4.10 -0.61
C TRP A 53 -18.18 -4.99 0.32
N ASP A 54 -18.71 -6.10 -0.18
CA ASP A 54 -19.53 -7.00 0.63
C ASP A 54 -18.68 -7.70 1.69
N VAL A 55 -19.23 -7.82 2.88
CA VAL A 55 -18.64 -8.64 3.96
C VAL A 55 -18.92 -10.10 3.65
N ASN A 56 -18.16 -10.65 2.71
CA ASN A 56 -18.28 -12.03 2.26
C ASN A 56 -16.88 -12.66 2.18
N PRO A 57 -16.62 -13.82 2.82
CA PRO A 57 -15.30 -14.47 2.81
C PRO A 57 -14.69 -14.68 1.42
N LEU A 58 -15.51 -14.80 0.38
CA LEU A 58 -15.03 -14.91 -1.00
C LEU A 58 -14.24 -13.68 -1.47
N ASN A 59 -14.45 -12.50 -0.86
CA ASN A 59 -13.68 -11.31 -1.17
C ASN A 59 -12.19 -11.41 -0.77
N LEU A 60 -11.78 -12.41 0.01
CA LEU A 60 -10.36 -12.74 0.22
C LEU A 60 -9.67 -13.05 -1.12
N PHE A 61 -10.36 -13.72 -2.05
CA PHE A 61 -9.84 -14.03 -3.39
C PHE A 61 -9.69 -12.80 -4.30
N ARG A 62 -10.26 -11.65 -3.92
CA ARG A 62 -10.06 -10.37 -4.62
C ARG A 62 -8.90 -9.54 -4.07
N ILE A 63 -8.06 -10.10 -3.19
CA ILE A 63 -6.84 -9.44 -2.74
C ILE A 63 -5.74 -9.62 -3.82
N THR A 64 -5.97 -9.01 -4.98
CA THR A 64 -5.09 -9.07 -6.17
C THR A 64 -5.18 -7.78 -6.98
N TRP A 65 -4.11 -7.43 -7.70
CA TRP A 65 -4.07 -6.30 -8.63
C TRP A 65 -4.86 -6.55 -9.94
N LYS A 66 -5.26 -7.80 -10.18
CA LYS A 66 -5.89 -8.25 -11.44
C LYS A 66 -7.42 -8.31 -11.37
N ASN A 67 -8.06 -7.68 -10.40
CA ASN A 67 -9.52 -7.58 -10.39
C ASN A 67 -10.03 -6.84 -11.63
N GLU A 68 -11.18 -7.27 -12.18
CA GLU A 68 -11.89 -6.44 -13.16
C GLU A 68 -12.33 -5.10 -12.53
N ALA A 69 -12.31 -4.04 -13.35
CA ALA A 69 -12.73 -2.70 -12.94
C ALA A 69 -14.26 -2.60 -12.82
N LYS A 70 -14.86 -3.37 -11.89
CA LYS A 70 -16.29 -3.42 -11.62
C LYS A 70 -16.56 -3.46 -10.13
N GLU A 71 -17.29 -2.47 -9.65
CA GLU A 71 -17.62 -2.35 -8.23
C GLU A 71 -18.70 -3.33 -7.77
N SER A 72 -19.58 -3.74 -8.67
CA SER A 72 -20.73 -4.62 -8.41
C SER A 72 -20.44 -6.11 -8.54
N GLY A 73 -19.20 -6.49 -8.47
CA GLY A 73 -18.75 -7.86 -8.76
C GLY A 73 -18.15 -7.97 -10.15
N GLY A 74 -17.29 -8.92 -10.32
CA GLY A 74 -16.51 -9.18 -11.52
C GLY A 74 -15.56 -10.31 -11.21
N LEU A 75 -14.74 -10.67 -12.18
CA LEU A 75 -13.66 -11.62 -11.94
C LEU A 75 -12.31 -10.94 -12.09
N PHE A 76 -11.47 -11.54 -12.90
CA PHE A 76 -10.08 -11.16 -13.03
C PHE A 76 -9.74 -10.89 -14.49
N GLN A 77 -8.79 -10.02 -14.72
CA GLN A 77 -8.22 -9.72 -16.01
C GLN A 77 -6.74 -10.13 -16.04
N GLU A 78 -6.19 -10.27 -17.22
CA GLU A 78 -4.81 -10.71 -17.42
C GLU A 78 -3.81 -9.65 -16.94
N VAL A 79 -4.06 -8.39 -17.29
CA VAL A 79 -3.18 -7.26 -16.97
C VAL A 79 -3.77 -6.48 -15.79
N PRO A 80 -2.95 -6.11 -14.78
CA PRO A 80 -3.40 -5.23 -13.69
C PRO A 80 -4.03 -3.93 -14.20
N ASN A 81 -5.01 -3.39 -13.45
CA ASN A 81 -5.55 -2.07 -13.77
C ASN A 81 -4.47 -0.99 -13.62
N TYR A 82 -4.41 -0.07 -14.54
CA TYR A 82 -3.42 1.01 -14.51
C TYR A 82 -3.91 2.28 -15.19
N VAL A 83 -3.23 3.36 -14.88
CA VAL A 83 -3.34 4.66 -15.57
C VAL A 83 -1.98 4.98 -16.16
N GLU A 84 -1.92 5.25 -17.45
CA GLU A 84 -0.73 5.81 -18.08
C GLU A 84 -0.85 7.33 -18.10
N ILE A 85 0.13 8.01 -17.52
CA ILE A 85 0.17 9.47 -17.46
C ILE A 85 0.88 9.98 -18.70
N PRO A 86 0.19 10.64 -19.63
CA PRO A 86 0.77 11.04 -20.90
C PRO A 86 1.72 12.24 -20.76
N SER A 87 2.59 12.42 -21.72
CA SER A 87 3.59 13.50 -21.75
C SER A 87 2.97 14.89 -21.76
N GLU A 88 1.80 15.04 -22.37
CA GLU A 88 1.02 16.28 -22.40
C GLU A 88 0.58 16.71 -20.99
N LEU A 89 0.35 15.76 -20.10
CA LEU A 89 -0.01 16.01 -18.70
C LEU A 89 1.23 16.12 -17.82
N SER A 90 2.18 15.19 -17.95
CA SER A 90 3.35 15.08 -17.06
C SER A 90 4.52 16.01 -17.40
N GLY A 91 4.62 16.44 -18.65
CA GLY A 91 5.75 17.24 -19.15
C GLY A 91 7.07 16.47 -19.30
N VAL A 92 7.07 15.14 -19.14
CA VAL A 92 8.26 14.29 -19.35
C VAL A 92 8.07 13.35 -20.54
N LYS A 93 9.15 12.93 -21.16
CA LYS A 93 9.12 12.09 -22.36
C LYS A 93 8.93 10.60 -22.05
N CYS A 94 9.44 10.15 -20.90
CA CYS A 94 9.29 8.75 -20.49
C CYS A 94 7.82 8.43 -20.20
N ARG A 95 7.49 7.15 -20.33
CA ARG A 95 6.16 6.66 -19.96
C ARG A 95 6.06 6.47 -18.46
N ILE A 96 5.03 7.03 -17.83
CA ILE A 96 4.71 6.81 -16.43
C ILE A 96 3.48 5.92 -16.34
N VAL A 97 3.62 4.76 -15.71
CA VAL A 97 2.57 3.74 -15.59
C VAL A 97 2.24 3.55 -14.11
N ALA A 98 1.01 3.90 -13.72
CA ALA A 98 0.54 3.85 -12.34
C ALA A 98 -0.49 2.73 -12.15
N MET A 99 -0.12 1.66 -11.43
CA MET A 99 -0.98 0.51 -11.17
C MET A 99 -2.06 0.85 -10.13
N ALA A 100 -3.33 0.58 -10.43
CA ALA A 100 -4.47 1.10 -9.67
C ALA A 100 -4.95 0.18 -8.54
N GLY A 101 -4.88 0.69 -7.29
CA GLY A 101 -5.38 0.00 -6.09
C GLY A 101 -6.88 0.19 -5.80
N LYS A 102 -7.58 1.04 -6.56
CA LYS A 102 -9.03 1.28 -6.40
C LYS A 102 -9.86 0.00 -6.40
N TRP A 103 -9.44 -1.01 -7.14
CA TRP A 103 -10.20 -2.25 -7.38
C TRP A 103 -9.89 -3.38 -6.40
N PHE A 104 -9.24 -3.07 -5.30
CA PHE A 104 -9.17 -3.97 -4.15
C PHE A 104 -10.43 -3.86 -3.28
N PRO A 105 -10.79 -4.92 -2.51
CA PRO A 105 -11.69 -4.76 -1.38
C PRO A 105 -11.21 -3.59 -0.49
N THR A 106 -12.11 -2.81 0.08
CA THR A 106 -11.83 -1.55 0.78
C THR A 106 -11.33 -0.38 -0.09
N GLY A 107 -11.23 -0.55 -1.42
CA GLY A 107 -10.72 0.46 -2.35
C GLY A 107 -9.24 0.79 -2.19
N CYS A 108 -8.46 -0.10 -1.55
CA CYS A 108 -7.05 0.14 -1.25
C CYS A 108 -6.24 -1.16 -1.16
N HIS A 109 -5.04 -1.19 -1.75
CA HIS A 109 -4.15 -2.37 -1.69
C HIS A 109 -3.65 -2.73 -0.27
N LYS A 110 -3.85 -1.87 0.73
CA LYS A 110 -3.48 -2.15 2.13
C LYS A 110 -4.19 -3.37 2.72
N VAL A 111 -5.31 -3.80 2.12
CA VAL A 111 -5.96 -5.07 2.47
C VAL A 111 -5.03 -6.26 2.21
N GLY A 112 -4.16 -6.20 1.19
CA GLY A 112 -3.14 -7.22 0.93
C GLY A 112 -2.03 -7.21 1.97
N ALA A 113 -1.51 -6.02 2.34
CA ALA A 113 -0.51 -5.88 3.39
C ALA A 113 -1.01 -6.47 4.73
N SER A 114 -2.25 -6.16 5.13
CA SER A 114 -2.83 -6.69 6.37
C SER A 114 -3.14 -8.20 6.28
N PHE A 115 -3.52 -8.71 5.11
CA PHE A 115 -3.65 -10.15 4.87
C PHE A 115 -2.31 -10.86 5.10
N GLY A 116 -1.21 -10.36 4.51
CA GLY A 116 0.13 -10.91 4.68
C GLY A 116 0.60 -10.96 6.14
N CYS A 117 0.08 -10.08 7.01
CA CYS A 117 0.40 -10.09 8.44
C CYS A 117 -0.47 -11.09 9.23
N LEU A 118 -1.78 -11.18 8.94
CA LEU A 118 -2.72 -11.99 9.72
C LEU A 118 -2.73 -13.46 9.29
N ALA A 119 -2.76 -13.73 7.98
CA ALA A 119 -2.92 -15.09 7.45
C ALA A 119 -1.85 -16.08 7.96
N PRO A 120 -0.54 -15.74 8.02
CA PRO A 120 0.47 -16.64 8.55
C PRO A 120 0.19 -17.06 9.99
N ARG A 121 -0.21 -16.12 10.85
CA ARG A 121 -0.49 -16.39 12.26
C ARG A 121 -1.80 -17.17 12.46
N LEU A 122 -2.77 -17.00 11.55
CA LEU A 122 -4.03 -17.73 11.60
C LEU A 122 -3.84 -19.20 11.18
N VAL A 123 -3.15 -19.45 10.06
CA VAL A 123 -2.95 -20.83 9.55
C VAL A 123 -1.94 -21.64 10.36
N THR A 124 -1.14 -20.99 11.21
CA THR A 124 -0.25 -21.64 12.17
C THR A 124 -0.87 -21.79 13.56
N GLY A 125 -2.03 -21.20 13.82
CA GLY A 125 -2.68 -21.17 15.12
C GLY A 125 -2.02 -20.26 16.16
N GLN A 126 -0.99 -19.48 15.79
CA GLN A 126 -0.39 -18.49 16.68
C GLN A 126 -1.38 -17.37 17.02
N PHE A 127 -2.25 -17.01 16.09
CA PHE A 127 -3.47 -16.27 16.36
C PHE A 127 -4.62 -17.26 16.58
N ASP A 128 -5.11 -17.36 17.80
CA ASP A 128 -6.29 -18.17 18.14
C ASP A 128 -7.54 -17.30 18.04
N ALA A 129 -8.39 -17.57 17.06
CA ALA A 129 -9.60 -16.78 16.79
C ALA A 129 -10.67 -16.85 17.89
N ASN A 130 -10.55 -17.78 18.84
CA ASN A 130 -11.43 -17.86 20.02
C ASN A 130 -10.92 -17.04 21.22
N TYR A 131 -9.67 -16.57 21.15
CA TYR A 131 -9.03 -15.89 22.27
C TYR A 131 -8.47 -14.51 21.91
N HIS A 132 -7.82 -14.39 20.72
CA HIS A 132 -7.14 -13.17 20.35
C HIS A 132 -8.05 -12.17 19.62
N HIS A 133 -7.74 -10.89 19.79
CA HIS A 133 -8.27 -9.77 19.02
C HIS A 133 -7.16 -9.18 18.14
N ALA A 134 -7.40 -9.07 16.85
CA ALA A 134 -6.44 -8.47 15.91
C ALA A 134 -6.46 -6.95 16.03
N VAL A 135 -5.39 -6.36 16.56
CA VAL A 135 -5.28 -4.91 16.75
C VAL A 135 -4.55 -4.28 15.57
N TRP A 136 -5.21 -3.34 14.91
CA TRP A 136 -4.74 -2.68 13.68
C TRP A 136 -4.44 -1.20 13.92
N PRO A 137 -3.22 -0.87 14.38
CA PRO A 137 -2.81 0.53 14.57
C PRO A 137 -2.43 1.16 13.23
N SER A 138 -3.11 2.24 12.85
CA SER A 138 -2.83 2.93 11.59
C SER A 138 -3.55 4.26 11.51
N THR A 139 -3.09 5.10 10.62
CA THR A 139 -3.73 6.38 10.30
C THR A 139 -4.89 6.26 9.30
N GLY A 140 -5.22 5.05 8.80
CA GLY A 140 -6.39 4.92 7.93
C GLY A 140 -6.48 3.62 7.12
N ASN A 141 -5.87 3.57 5.94
CA ASN A 141 -6.09 2.46 4.98
C ASN A 141 -5.66 1.08 5.49
N TYR A 142 -4.61 1.01 6.32
CA TYR A 142 -4.17 -0.27 6.85
C TYR A 142 -5.12 -0.81 7.93
N CYS A 143 -5.63 0.03 8.84
CA CYS A 143 -6.62 -0.43 9.82
C CYS A 143 -7.94 -0.82 9.14
N ARG A 144 -8.35 -0.12 8.07
CA ARG A 144 -9.52 -0.53 7.26
C ARG A 144 -9.30 -1.89 6.61
N GLY A 145 -8.15 -2.11 5.98
CA GLY A 145 -7.78 -3.41 5.39
C GLY A 145 -7.74 -4.52 6.44
N GLY A 146 -7.14 -4.25 7.60
CA GLY A 146 -7.03 -5.20 8.70
C GLY A 146 -8.38 -5.57 9.32
N ALA A 147 -9.22 -4.58 9.60
CA ALA A 147 -10.58 -4.81 10.13
C ALA A 147 -11.43 -5.61 9.14
N PHE A 148 -11.33 -5.30 7.83
CA PHE A 148 -12.07 -6.03 6.80
C PHE A 148 -11.58 -7.48 6.69
N ASN A 149 -10.27 -7.73 6.61
CA ASN A 149 -9.71 -9.07 6.62
C ASN A 149 -10.12 -9.86 7.86
N SER A 150 -10.07 -9.22 9.04
CA SER A 150 -10.51 -9.85 10.28
C SER A 150 -11.97 -10.29 10.18
N LYS A 151 -12.83 -9.43 9.66
CA LYS A 151 -14.25 -9.75 9.46
C LYS A 151 -14.46 -10.89 8.46
N LEU A 152 -13.72 -10.89 7.33
CA LEU A 152 -13.80 -11.96 6.32
C LEU A 152 -13.27 -13.31 6.85
N LEU A 153 -12.27 -13.27 7.72
CA LEU A 153 -11.64 -14.44 8.35
C LEU A 153 -12.36 -14.88 9.64
N ALA A 154 -13.49 -14.24 9.97
CA ALA A 154 -14.29 -14.51 11.17
C ALA A 154 -13.51 -14.35 12.49
N VAL A 155 -12.62 -13.35 12.57
CA VAL A 155 -11.86 -13.01 13.77
C VAL A 155 -12.23 -11.61 14.28
N ASP A 156 -12.14 -11.41 15.58
CA ASP A 156 -12.41 -10.11 16.20
C ASP A 156 -11.27 -9.13 15.97
N SER A 157 -11.60 -7.83 15.88
CA SER A 157 -10.60 -6.80 15.60
C SER A 157 -10.82 -5.50 16.37
N VAL A 158 -9.71 -4.80 16.62
CA VAL A 158 -9.65 -3.45 17.19
C VAL A 158 -8.93 -2.55 16.20
N ALA A 159 -9.58 -1.50 15.73
CA ALA A 159 -8.98 -0.49 14.88
C ALA A 159 -8.52 0.72 15.72
N ILE A 160 -7.29 1.19 15.51
CA ILE A 160 -6.76 2.39 16.19
C ILE A 160 -6.36 3.39 15.12
N LEU A 161 -6.89 4.62 15.20
CA LEU A 161 -6.57 5.69 14.25
C LEU A 161 -6.66 7.07 14.91
N PRO A 162 -5.95 8.10 14.37
CA PRO A 162 -6.02 9.46 14.89
C PRO A 162 -7.42 10.06 14.77
N ALA A 163 -7.80 10.90 15.73
CA ALA A 163 -9.13 11.50 15.82
C ALA A 163 -9.44 12.49 14.67
N GLU A 164 -8.39 13.08 14.06
CA GLU A 164 -8.53 14.06 12.98
C GLU A 164 -8.69 13.43 11.59
N MET A 165 -8.79 12.11 11.52
CA MET A 165 -9.08 11.42 10.25
C MET A 165 -10.51 11.66 9.80
N SER A 166 -10.78 11.44 8.49
CA SER A 166 -12.10 11.70 7.90
C SER A 166 -13.23 10.95 8.61
N LYS A 167 -14.40 11.60 8.72
CA LYS A 167 -15.59 11.02 9.33
C LYS A 167 -16.02 9.72 8.64
N GLU A 168 -15.89 9.67 7.32
CA GLU A 168 -16.24 8.51 6.50
C GLU A 168 -15.45 7.26 6.93
N ARG A 169 -14.19 7.43 7.33
CA ARG A 169 -13.36 6.32 7.85
C ARG A 169 -13.89 5.78 9.16
N PHE A 170 -14.24 6.66 10.10
CA PHE A 170 -14.82 6.25 11.39
C PHE A 170 -16.19 5.59 11.21
N ASP A 171 -17.06 6.15 10.39
CA ASP A 171 -18.40 5.62 10.12
C ASP A 171 -18.36 4.23 9.49
N TRP A 172 -17.38 3.99 8.60
CA TRP A 172 -17.19 2.68 7.99
C TRP A 172 -16.59 1.67 8.97
N LEU A 173 -15.52 2.05 9.70
CA LEU A 173 -14.84 1.17 10.65
C LEU A 173 -15.78 0.73 11.79
N SER A 174 -16.64 1.61 12.28
CA SER A 174 -17.61 1.28 13.34
C SER A 174 -18.61 0.18 12.95
N LYS A 175 -18.78 -0.08 11.65
CA LYS A 175 -19.66 -1.15 11.14
C LYS A 175 -18.91 -2.48 10.92
N ILE A 176 -17.58 -2.44 10.81
CA ILE A 176 -16.75 -3.57 10.44
C ILE A 176 -15.92 -4.10 11.60
N ALA A 177 -15.20 -3.24 12.31
CA ALA A 177 -14.36 -3.62 13.45
C ALA A 177 -15.23 -3.91 14.70
N GLY A 178 -14.73 -4.77 15.59
CA GLY A 178 -15.35 -5.01 16.89
C GLY A 178 -15.25 -3.78 17.81
N GLN A 179 -14.14 -3.06 17.73
CA GLN A 179 -13.89 -1.83 18.46
C GLN A 179 -13.11 -0.83 17.62
N VAL A 180 -13.40 0.47 17.79
CA VAL A 180 -12.64 1.57 17.18
C VAL A 180 -12.14 2.50 18.27
N ILE A 181 -10.84 2.75 18.30
CA ILE A 181 -10.17 3.63 19.27
C ILE A 181 -9.60 4.83 18.53
N ALA A 182 -10.02 6.04 18.93
CA ALA A 182 -9.44 7.28 18.43
C ALA A 182 -8.26 7.72 19.31
N THR A 183 -7.12 8.05 18.71
CA THR A 183 -5.97 8.65 19.40
C THR A 183 -5.90 10.14 19.08
N PRO A 184 -5.31 11.00 19.96
CA PRO A 184 -5.14 12.41 19.64
C PRO A 184 -4.28 12.65 18.41
N GLY A 185 -4.60 13.68 17.62
CA GLY A 185 -3.77 14.20 16.54
C GLY A 185 -4.16 13.76 15.14
N CYS A 186 -3.25 14.06 14.20
CA CYS A 186 -3.42 13.89 12.74
C CYS A 186 -2.62 12.71 12.18
N GLU A 187 -2.52 12.63 10.85
CA GLU A 187 -1.84 11.56 10.09
C GLU A 187 -0.42 11.24 10.58
N SER A 188 0.37 12.26 10.94
CA SER A 188 1.76 12.06 11.36
C SER A 188 1.93 11.74 12.86
N ASN A 189 0.85 11.63 13.63
CA ASN A 189 0.87 11.35 15.08
C ASN A 189 0.95 9.85 15.41
N VAL A 190 2.00 9.19 14.94
CA VAL A 190 2.20 7.74 15.13
C VAL A 190 2.62 7.41 16.57
N LYS A 191 3.24 8.34 17.30
CA LYS A 191 3.64 8.14 18.69
C LYS A 191 2.45 7.82 19.59
N GLU A 192 1.36 8.58 19.47
CA GLU A 192 0.13 8.38 20.26
C GLU A 192 -0.50 7.01 19.97
N ILE A 193 -0.40 6.54 18.71
CA ILE A 193 -0.80 5.18 18.32
C ILE A 193 0.10 4.15 19.01
N PHE A 194 1.43 4.35 19.02
CA PHE A 194 2.36 3.43 19.69
C PHE A 194 2.13 3.39 21.19
N ASP A 195 1.91 4.53 21.83
CA ASP A 195 1.58 4.60 23.28
C ASP A 195 0.32 3.75 23.57
N LYS A 196 -0.71 3.87 22.75
CA LYS A 196 -1.93 3.06 22.89
C LYS A 196 -1.69 1.57 22.64
N THR A 197 -0.82 1.22 21.68
CA THR A 197 -0.46 -0.20 21.46
C THR A 197 0.33 -0.79 22.63
N TRP A 198 1.19 0.00 23.28
CA TRP A 198 1.88 -0.45 24.50
C TRP A 198 0.94 -0.71 25.66
N GLU A 199 -0.09 0.11 25.84
CA GLU A 199 -1.14 -0.11 26.80
C GLU A 199 -1.90 -1.43 26.52
N LEU A 200 -2.32 -1.64 25.27
CA LEU A 200 -3.05 -2.85 24.85
C LEU A 200 -2.19 -4.12 24.93
N LYS A 201 -0.89 -4.05 24.72
CA LYS A 201 0.05 -5.20 24.87
C LYS A 201 0.07 -5.80 26.29
N GLN A 202 -0.45 -5.10 27.30
CA GLN A 202 -0.57 -5.63 28.66
C GLN A 202 -1.67 -6.69 28.77
N ASP A 203 -2.62 -6.73 27.83
CA ASP A 203 -3.61 -7.78 27.69
C ASP A 203 -3.13 -8.82 26.66
N PRO A 204 -2.83 -10.06 27.08
CA PRO A 204 -2.33 -11.08 26.17
C PRO A 204 -3.31 -11.51 25.08
N SER A 205 -4.61 -11.16 25.20
CA SER A 205 -5.59 -11.38 24.14
C SER A 205 -5.44 -10.38 22.98
N MET A 206 -4.74 -9.25 23.17
CA MET A 206 -4.57 -8.20 22.18
C MET A 206 -3.31 -8.46 21.33
N MET A 207 -3.47 -8.96 20.13
CA MET A 207 -2.35 -9.19 19.20
C MET A 207 -2.18 -7.99 18.25
N ILE A 208 -1.07 -7.28 18.40
CA ILE A 208 -0.81 -6.05 17.65
C ILE A 208 -0.19 -6.39 16.29
N PHE A 209 -0.80 -5.90 15.22
CA PHE A 209 -0.31 -5.98 13.85
C PHE A 209 0.21 -4.60 13.40
N ASN A 210 1.44 -4.28 13.79
CA ASN A 210 2.05 -3.00 13.46
C ASN A 210 2.62 -3.04 12.04
N GLN A 211 2.02 -2.30 11.11
CA GLN A 211 2.42 -2.28 9.69
C GLN A 211 3.90 -1.91 9.45
N PHE A 212 4.51 -1.17 10.38
CA PHE A 212 5.89 -0.68 10.23
C PHE A 212 6.95 -1.72 10.57
N GLU A 213 6.57 -2.83 11.22
CA GLU A 213 7.50 -3.87 11.69
C GLU A 213 7.12 -5.30 11.29
N GLU A 214 5.87 -5.55 10.85
CA GLU A 214 5.38 -6.89 10.48
C GLU A 214 5.93 -7.34 9.14
N MET A 215 6.74 -8.40 9.12
CA MET A 215 7.38 -8.93 7.91
C MET A 215 6.42 -9.54 6.90
N GLY A 216 5.19 -9.84 7.28
CA GLY A 216 4.12 -10.23 6.37
C GLY A 216 3.71 -9.14 5.36
N ASN A 217 3.88 -7.86 5.73
CA ASN A 217 3.66 -6.73 4.85
C ASN A 217 4.65 -6.72 3.66
N PRO A 218 5.99 -6.70 3.86
CA PRO A 218 6.93 -6.78 2.74
C PRO A 218 6.85 -8.11 1.98
N LEU A 219 6.57 -9.24 2.64
CA LEU A 219 6.38 -10.51 1.95
C LEU A 219 5.25 -10.41 0.90
N TRP A 220 4.09 -9.86 1.29
CA TRP A 220 2.97 -9.71 0.37
C TRP A 220 3.31 -8.75 -0.79
N HIS A 221 3.91 -7.60 -0.49
CA HIS A 221 4.26 -6.63 -1.53
C HIS A 221 5.33 -7.13 -2.49
N TYR A 222 6.35 -7.83 -2.02
CA TYR A 222 7.34 -8.45 -2.88
C TYR A 222 6.68 -9.45 -3.83
N ASN A 223 5.92 -10.40 -3.27
CA ASN A 223 5.36 -11.51 -4.04
C ASN A 223 4.13 -11.12 -4.87
N VAL A 224 3.27 -10.20 -4.43
CA VAL A 224 2.03 -9.85 -5.15
C VAL A 224 2.17 -8.54 -5.92
N THR A 225 2.60 -7.46 -5.26
CA THR A 225 2.72 -6.15 -5.93
C THR A 225 3.89 -6.11 -6.91
N GLY A 226 5.04 -6.66 -6.51
CA GLY A 226 6.23 -6.70 -7.37
C GLY A 226 6.01 -7.50 -8.64
N TYR A 227 5.40 -8.69 -8.53
CA TYR A 227 5.03 -9.51 -9.68
C TYR A 227 4.01 -8.80 -10.58
N ALA A 228 2.97 -8.19 -10.00
CA ALA A 228 1.98 -7.45 -10.78
C ALA A 228 2.57 -6.27 -11.54
N LEU A 229 3.53 -5.53 -10.96
CA LEU A 229 4.25 -4.45 -11.65
C LEU A 229 5.15 -4.98 -12.77
N ALA A 230 5.81 -6.12 -12.57
CA ALA A 230 6.60 -6.76 -13.62
C ALA A 230 5.70 -7.24 -14.76
N ASP A 231 4.57 -7.90 -14.46
CA ASP A 231 3.58 -8.33 -15.46
C ASP A 231 3.03 -7.13 -16.23
N LEU A 232 2.70 -6.04 -15.53
CA LEU A 232 2.22 -4.81 -16.16
C LEU A 232 3.26 -4.24 -17.12
N PHE A 233 4.52 -4.12 -16.68
CA PHE A 233 5.59 -3.62 -17.56
C PHE A 233 5.74 -4.49 -18.80
N GLU A 234 5.79 -5.81 -18.65
CA GLU A 234 5.92 -6.75 -19.79
C GLU A 234 4.73 -6.63 -20.76
N ALA A 235 3.51 -6.38 -20.23
CA ALA A 235 2.31 -6.23 -21.06
C ALA A 235 2.26 -4.91 -21.83
N VAL A 236 2.80 -3.81 -21.26
CA VAL A 236 2.66 -2.47 -21.84
C VAL A 236 3.93 -1.97 -22.56
N LYS A 237 5.08 -2.59 -22.33
CA LYS A 237 6.34 -2.15 -22.93
C LYS A 237 6.32 -2.25 -24.46
N LYS A 238 6.92 -1.29 -25.11
CA LYS A 238 7.20 -1.30 -26.56
C LYS A 238 8.58 -1.91 -26.81
N PRO A 239 8.85 -2.43 -28.03
CA PRO A 239 10.18 -2.94 -28.36
C PRO A 239 11.29 -1.91 -28.07
N GLY A 240 12.33 -2.34 -27.37
CA GLY A 240 13.46 -1.48 -27.00
C GLY A 240 13.27 -0.60 -25.77
N GLN A 241 12.12 -0.64 -25.11
CA GLN A 241 11.91 0.11 -23.88
C GLN A 241 12.52 -0.58 -22.65
N ASN A 242 13.07 0.24 -21.73
CA ASN A 242 13.67 -0.17 -20.47
C ASN A 242 12.73 0.09 -19.31
N PHE A 243 12.71 -0.80 -18.32
CA PHE A 243 12.12 -0.50 -17.01
C PHE A 243 13.14 0.33 -16.22
N ALA A 244 13.07 1.65 -16.35
CA ALA A 244 14.11 2.55 -15.85
C ALA A 244 13.98 2.86 -14.36
N GLY A 245 12.76 2.88 -13.81
CA GLY A 245 12.55 3.23 -12.42
C GLY A 245 11.19 2.86 -11.85
N ALA A 246 11.12 2.83 -10.53
CA ALA A 246 9.88 2.75 -9.79
C ALA A 246 9.94 3.69 -8.58
N CYS A 247 8.85 4.40 -8.30
CA CYS A 247 8.74 5.29 -7.15
C CYS A 247 7.57 4.89 -6.26
N PHE A 248 7.80 4.84 -4.95
CA PHE A 248 6.75 4.55 -3.98
C PHE A 248 6.87 5.50 -2.79
N THR A 249 5.79 6.18 -2.44
CA THR A 249 5.76 6.98 -1.22
C THR A 249 5.71 6.07 0.02
N SER A 250 6.45 6.46 1.06
CA SER A 250 6.58 5.68 2.28
C SER A 250 5.61 6.17 3.37
N GLY A 251 4.65 5.31 3.72
CA GLY A 251 4.11 5.25 5.08
C GLY A 251 4.81 4.10 5.78
N SER A 252 4.25 2.86 5.72
CA SER A 252 4.94 1.68 6.27
C SER A 252 6.13 1.17 5.45
N ALA A 253 6.37 1.69 4.25
CA ALA A 253 7.37 1.24 3.28
C ALA A 253 7.15 -0.21 2.74
N GLY A 254 5.97 -0.80 2.92
CA GLY A 254 5.70 -2.14 2.42
C GLY A 254 5.90 -2.26 0.91
N THR A 255 5.41 -1.28 0.12
CA THR A 255 5.56 -1.23 -1.34
C THR A 255 7.01 -1.16 -1.82
N MET A 256 7.96 -0.70 -0.98
CA MET A 256 9.38 -0.71 -1.32
C MET A 256 9.90 -2.14 -1.57
N SER A 257 9.29 -3.15 -0.96
CA SER A 257 9.65 -4.56 -1.21
C SER A 257 9.23 -5.04 -2.62
N ALA A 258 8.23 -4.42 -3.24
CA ALA A 258 7.98 -4.64 -4.66
C ALA A 258 9.17 -4.15 -5.51
N GLY A 259 9.80 -3.05 -5.11
CA GLY A 259 11.04 -2.55 -5.72
C GLY A 259 12.22 -3.52 -5.55
N ASP A 260 12.30 -4.29 -4.46
CA ASP A 260 13.31 -5.33 -4.30
C ASP A 260 13.18 -6.38 -5.41
N LEU A 261 11.98 -6.90 -5.68
CA LEU A 261 11.73 -7.82 -6.78
C LEU A 261 12.07 -7.20 -8.15
N LEU A 262 11.64 -5.95 -8.36
CA LEU A 262 11.87 -5.27 -9.64
C LEU A 262 13.37 -5.10 -9.92
N LYS A 263 14.18 -4.78 -8.92
CA LYS A 263 15.64 -4.66 -9.08
C LYS A 263 16.33 -6.01 -9.31
N GLU A 264 15.80 -7.10 -8.81
CA GLU A 264 16.28 -8.45 -9.12
C GLU A 264 16.01 -8.83 -10.57
N ARG A 265 14.81 -8.50 -11.08
CA ARG A 265 14.41 -8.79 -12.46
C ARG A 265 14.98 -7.82 -13.48
N TYR A 266 15.14 -6.56 -13.09
CA TYR A 266 15.59 -5.45 -13.94
C TYR A 266 16.77 -4.73 -13.27
N PRO A 267 18.01 -5.21 -13.44
CA PRO A 267 19.17 -4.74 -12.67
C PRO A 267 19.50 -3.24 -12.85
N GLY A 268 19.04 -2.63 -13.95
CA GLY A 268 19.21 -1.20 -14.23
C GLY A 268 18.18 -0.29 -13.58
N LEU A 269 17.12 -0.85 -12.99
CA LEU A 269 16.02 -0.09 -12.41
C LEU A 269 16.47 0.73 -11.20
N LYS A 270 16.03 1.99 -11.15
CA LYS A 270 16.21 2.90 -10.01
C LYS A 270 14.98 2.88 -9.12
N LEU A 271 15.17 2.70 -7.81
CA LEU A 271 14.09 2.67 -6.82
C LEU A 271 14.07 3.97 -6.03
N GLY A 272 13.00 4.76 -6.18
CA GLY A 272 12.75 5.99 -5.45
C GLY A 272 11.79 5.79 -4.29
N VAL A 273 12.13 6.35 -3.11
CA VAL A 273 11.21 6.48 -1.98
C VAL A 273 10.70 7.92 -1.91
N GLY A 274 9.37 8.08 -1.89
CA GLY A 274 8.71 9.37 -1.76
C GLY A 274 8.26 9.66 -0.33
N GLU A 275 8.27 10.94 0.05
CA GLU A 275 7.72 11.43 1.32
C GLU A 275 7.13 12.85 1.15
N ALA A 276 6.46 13.37 2.17
CA ALA A 276 5.98 14.75 2.17
C ALA A 276 7.13 15.71 2.52
N LEU A 277 7.26 16.83 1.81
CA LEU A 277 8.27 17.85 2.08
C LEU A 277 8.09 18.46 3.48
N GLN A 278 6.86 18.53 3.99
CA GLN A 278 6.55 19.01 5.33
C GLN A 278 6.98 18.03 6.44
N CYS A 279 7.29 16.76 6.08
CA CYS A 279 7.79 15.73 6.99
C CYS A 279 8.97 14.97 6.35
N PRO A 280 10.13 15.62 6.09
CA PRO A 280 11.22 15.09 5.28
C PRO A 280 12.15 14.19 6.11
N THR A 281 11.62 13.14 6.70
CA THR A 281 12.36 12.25 7.62
C THR A 281 13.48 11.49 6.92
N ILE A 282 13.24 11.04 5.69
CA ILE A 282 14.21 10.28 4.90
C ILE A 282 15.26 11.20 4.30
N LEU A 283 14.82 12.30 3.69
CA LEU A 283 15.69 13.24 2.98
C LEU A 283 16.55 14.06 3.96
N GLU A 284 15.91 14.68 4.96
CA GLU A 284 16.53 15.71 5.80
C GLU A 284 16.59 15.35 7.30
N ASN A 285 16.19 14.15 7.72
CA ASN A 285 16.00 13.77 9.13
C ASN A 285 15.01 14.68 9.88
N GLY A 286 14.08 15.29 9.13
CA GLY A 286 13.11 16.25 9.65
C GLY A 286 11.79 15.58 10.08
N PHE A 287 10.89 16.38 10.62
CA PHE A 287 9.51 15.97 10.92
C PHE A 287 8.56 17.16 10.86
N GLY A 288 7.28 16.87 10.62
CA GLY A 288 6.23 17.87 10.63
C GLY A 288 4.87 17.27 10.35
N GLY A 289 3.82 18.08 10.40
CA GLY A 289 2.49 17.72 9.92
C GLY A 289 2.38 17.96 8.42
N HIS A 290 1.60 17.15 7.73
CA HIS A 290 1.35 17.27 6.28
C HIS A 290 -0.05 16.78 5.92
N ARG A 291 -0.48 17.07 4.68
CA ARG A 291 -1.81 16.75 4.15
C ARG A 291 -1.80 15.60 3.12
N ILE A 292 -0.69 14.93 2.88
CA ILE A 292 -0.66 13.74 2.01
C ILE A 292 -1.08 12.53 2.84
N GLU A 293 -2.38 12.26 2.92
CA GLU A 293 -2.91 11.16 3.70
C GLU A 293 -2.39 9.79 3.21
N GLY A 294 -2.02 8.92 4.16
CA GLY A 294 -1.56 7.55 3.91
C GLY A 294 -0.05 7.39 3.80
N ILE A 295 0.72 8.45 3.92
CA ILE A 295 2.19 8.42 3.90
C ILE A 295 2.80 9.33 4.97
N GLY A 296 4.12 9.27 5.12
CA GLY A 296 4.91 10.23 5.88
C GLY A 296 4.85 10.03 7.37
N ASP A 297 5.86 9.36 7.89
CA ASP A 297 6.05 9.12 9.32
C ASP A 297 7.29 9.83 9.84
N LYS A 298 7.28 10.16 11.14
CA LYS A 298 8.42 10.77 11.84
C LYS A 298 9.51 9.74 12.20
N HIS A 299 9.53 8.58 11.51
CA HIS A 299 10.51 7.52 11.72
C HIS A 299 10.72 6.70 10.44
N ILE A 300 11.82 5.96 10.38
CA ILE A 300 12.09 5.02 9.28
C ILE A 300 11.48 3.67 9.65
N PRO A 301 10.55 3.11 8.84
CA PRO A 301 9.95 1.81 9.12
C PRO A 301 10.98 0.69 9.24
N TRP A 302 10.75 -0.22 10.18
CA TRP A 302 11.61 -1.40 10.36
C TRP A 302 11.74 -2.22 9.08
N ILE A 303 10.62 -2.40 8.39
CA ILE A 303 10.49 -3.19 7.16
C ILE A 303 10.98 -2.48 5.88
N HIS A 304 11.56 -1.27 5.97
CA HIS A 304 12.15 -0.59 4.82
C HIS A 304 13.56 -1.13 4.52
N ASN A 305 13.77 -1.79 3.40
CA ASN A 305 15.09 -2.17 2.90
C ASN A 305 15.82 -0.96 2.31
N VAL A 306 16.29 -0.07 3.20
CA VAL A 306 16.96 1.19 2.80
C VAL A 306 18.18 0.95 1.92
N LYS A 307 18.89 -0.15 2.13
CA LYS A 307 20.09 -0.50 1.35
C LYS A 307 19.81 -0.61 -0.15
N ASN A 308 18.59 -0.97 -0.51
CA ASN A 308 18.16 -1.15 -1.90
C ASN A 308 17.52 0.10 -2.53
N THR A 309 17.29 1.16 -1.75
CA THR A 309 16.71 2.43 -2.22
C THR A 309 17.77 3.29 -2.88
N ASP A 310 17.47 3.83 -4.08
CA ASP A 310 18.44 4.61 -4.87
C ASP A 310 18.23 6.12 -4.73
N MET A 311 17.00 6.57 -4.44
CA MET A 311 16.67 7.99 -4.38
C MET A 311 15.63 8.27 -3.30
N ALA A 312 15.81 9.38 -2.57
CA ALA A 312 14.80 9.97 -1.70
C ALA A 312 14.20 11.21 -2.37
N ILE A 313 12.86 11.33 -2.39
CA ILE A 313 12.14 12.39 -3.10
C ILE A 313 11.08 12.96 -2.16
N ALA A 314 11.12 14.26 -1.87
CA ALA A 314 10.09 14.94 -1.10
C ALA A 314 9.15 15.73 -2.02
N ILE A 315 7.84 15.57 -1.79
CA ILE A 315 6.78 16.25 -2.54
C ILE A 315 6.09 17.25 -1.61
N ASP A 316 5.94 18.48 -2.06
CA ASP A 316 5.13 19.47 -1.35
C ASP A 316 3.67 18.98 -1.30
N ASP A 317 3.07 19.00 -0.12
CA ASP A 317 1.70 18.53 0.04
C ASP A 317 0.70 19.39 -0.74
N GLU A 318 1.01 20.67 -0.93
CA GLU A 318 0.20 21.56 -1.77
C GLU A 318 0.12 21.07 -3.22
N ASP A 319 1.22 20.54 -3.79
CA ASP A 319 1.21 19.99 -5.15
C ASP A 319 0.19 18.87 -5.27
N SER A 320 0.14 17.96 -4.31
CA SER A 320 -0.80 16.84 -4.30
C SER A 320 -2.24 17.29 -4.12
N GLN A 321 -2.48 18.29 -3.26
CA GLN A 321 -3.84 18.81 -3.00
C GLN A 321 -4.39 19.56 -4.21
N ARG A 322 -3.59 20.40 -4.85
CA ARG A 322 -4.00 21.15 -6.05
C ARG A 322 -4.34 20.22 -7.20
N LEU A 323 -3.56 19.18 -7.42
CA LEU A 323 -3.83 18.20 -8.46
C LEU A 323 -5.03 17.29 -8.13
N LEU A 324 -5.29 16.98 -6.84
CA LEU A 324 -6.52 16.31 -6.45
C LEU A 324 -7.75 17.10 -6.91
N ARG A 325 -7.72 18.42 -6.70
CA ARG A 325 -8.80 19.34 -7.13
C ARG A 325 -8.91 19.40 -8.64
N LEU A 326 -7.77 19.50 -9.35
CA LEU A 326 -7.72 19.52 -10.82
C LEU A 326 -8.38 18.28 -11.44
N PHE A 327 -8.08 17.09 -10.93
CA PHE A 327 -8.56 15.85 -11.53
C PHE A 327 -10.03 15.55 -11.20
N ASN A 328 -10.57 16.13 -10.11
CA ASN A 328 -11.88 15.75 -9.58
C ASN A 328 -12.96 16.83 -9.61
N THR A 329 -12.68 18.01 -10.19
CA THR A 329 -13.69 19.06 -10.41
C THR A 329 -14.09 19.14 -11.87
N LYS A 330 -15.31 19.61 -12.12
CA LYS A 330 -15.83 19.78 -13.50
C LYS A 330 -14.99 20.75 -14.31
N GLU A 331 -14.54 21.82 -13.69
CA GLU A 331 -13.72 22.87 -14.29
C GLU A 331 -12.32 22.35 -14.63
N GLY A 332 -11.71 21.55 -13.74
CA GLY A 332 -10.45 20.88 -13.97
C GLY A 332 -10.55 19.87 -15.12
N GLN A 333 -11.56 19.01 -15.11
CA GLN A 333 -11.81 18.04 -16.18
C GLN A 333 -12.10 18.72 -17.53
N LYS A 334 -12.79 19.87 -17.50
CA LYS A 334 -13.01 20.69 -18.69
C LYS A 334 -11.69 21.19 -19.28
N TYR A 335 -10.79 21.72 -18.42
CA TYR A 335 -9.45 22.14 -18.84
C TYR A 335 -8.65 20.98 -19.46
N LEU A 336 -8.64 19.82 -18.81
CA LEU A 336 -7.94 18.62 -19.30
C LEU A 336 -8.46 18.17 -20.67
N LYS A 337 -9.78 18.25 -20.88
CA LYS A 337 -10.42 17.89 -22.15
C LYS A 337 -10.22 18.92 -23.24
N GLU A 338 -10.48 20.19 -22.95
CA GLU A 338 -10.53 21.23 -23.97
C GLU A 338 -9.15 21.79 -24.34
N GLU A 339 -8.22 21.94 -23.38
CA GLU A 339 -6.89 22.48 -23.65
C GLU A 339 -5.84 21.38 -23.87
N LEU A 340 -5.79 20.33 -23.04
CA LEU A 340 -4.83 19.24 -23.18
C LEU A 340 -5.30 18.15 -24.15
N LYS A 341 -6.56 18.19 -24.61
CA LYS A 341 -7.14 17.19 -25.52
C LYS A 341 -7.10 15.76 -25.01
N LEU A 342 -7.15 15.58 -23.69
CA LEU A 342 -7.20 14.25 -23.10
C LEU A 342 -8.56 13.58 -23.39
N SER A 343 -8.55 12.26 -23.54
CA SER A 343 -9.77 11.48 -23.75
C SER A 343 -10.63 11.43 -22.49
N ASP A 344 -11.96 11.27 -22.67
CA ASP A 344 -12.89 11.11 -21.53
C ASP A 344 -12.54 9.89 -20.66
N GLU A 345 -12.04 8.80 -21.29
CA GLU A 345 -11.58 7.62 -20.57
C GLU A 345 -10.38 7.93 -19.66
N LEU A 346 -9.41 8.68 -20.15
CA LEU A 346 -8.25 9.05 -19.33
C LEU A 346 -8.65 10.01 -18.20
N ILE A 347 -9.51 10.99 -18.49
CA ILE A 347 -10.02 11.93 -17.48
C ILE A 347 -10.76 11.18 -16.37
N GLU A 348 -11.56 10.18 -16.69
CA GLU A 348 -12.21 9.31 -15.72
C GLU A 348 -11.16 8.54 -14.90
N LYS A 349 -10.15 7.95 -15.54
CA LYS A 349 -9.07 7.22 -14.85
C LYS A 349 -8.21 8.13 -13.95
N LEU A 350 -8.10 9.42 -14.22
CA LEU A 350 -7.40 10.35 -13.31
C LEU A 350 -8.10 10.48 -11.95
N THR A 351 -9.39 10.17 -11.85
CA THR A 351 -10.10 10.08 -10.56
C THR A 351 -9.69 8.85 -9.72
N TRP A 352 -8.96 7.91 -10.30
CA TRP A 352 -8.40 6.75 -9.58
C TRP A 352 -7.16 7.11 -8.76
N LEU A 353 -6.66 8.33 -8.88
CA LEU A 353 -5.55 8.85 -8.10
C LEU A 353 -6.07 9.46 -6.80
N GLY A 354 -5.83 8.79 -5.67
CA GLY A 354 -5.92 9.41 -4.35
C GLY A 354 -4.72 10.33 -4.08
N ILE A 355 -4.70 10.98 -2.94
CA ILE A 355 -3.67 12.00 -2.60
C ILE A 355 -2.26 11.40 -2.68
N SER A 356 -2.02 10.25 -2.06
CA SER A 356 -0.70 9.59 -2.11
C SER A 356 -0.36 9.04 -3.50
N GLY A 357 -1.38 8.65 -4.30
CA GLY A 357 -1.21 8.24 -5.69
C GLY A 357 -0.72 9.39 -6.57
N ILE A 358 -1.24 10.60 -6.36
CA ILE A 358 -0.75 11.82 -7.01
C ILE A 358 0.70 12.07 -6.62
N ALA A 359 1.04 12.04 -5.32
CA ALA A 359 2.42 12.20 -4.86
C ALA A 359 3.37 11.16 -5.49
N ASN A 360 2.94 9.91 -5.66
CA ASN A 360 3.68 8.87 -6.36
C ASN A 360 3.98 9.26 -7.82
N VAL A 361 3.00 9.77 -8.55
CA VAL A 361 3.19 10.24 -9.93
C VAL A 361 4.17 11.43 -9.98
N LEU A 362 4.07 12.37 -9.02
CA LEU A 362 5.00 13.50 -8.92
C LEU A 362 6.44 13.04 -8.63
N CYS A 363 6.63 12.01 -7.80
CA CYS A 363 7.93 11.38 -7.59
C CYS A 363 8.47 10.79 -8.91
N CYS A 364 7.64 10.11 -9.70
CA CYS A 364 8.05 9.59 -11.01
C CYS A 364 8.47 10.72 -11.96
N ILE A 365 7.76 11.85 -11.99
CA ILE A 365 8.11 13.01 -12.81
C ILE A 365 9.45 13.59 -12.37
N LYS A 366 9.69 13.77 -11.06
CA LYS A 366 10.97 14.27 -10.54
C LYS A 366 12.12 13.32 -10.86
N MET A 367 11.92 12.00 -10.68
CA MET A 367 12.91 10.97 -11.07
C MET A 367 13.22 11.04 -12.57
N ALA A 368 12.19 11.15 -13.41
CA ALA A 368 12.35 11.22 -14.86
C ALA A 368 13.15 12.47 -15.30
N LYS A 369 12.88 13.62 -14.69
CA LYS A 369 13.63 14.86 -14.94
C LYS A 369 15.08 14.76 -14.47
N TYR A 370 15.31 14.14 -13.30
CA TYR A 370 16.65 14.02 -12.71
C TYR A 370 17.56 13.10 -13.53
N TYR A 371 17.05 11.94 -13.96
CA TYR A 371 17.82 10.99 -14.79
C TYR A 371 17.71 11.25 -16.30
N GLU A 372 17.07 12.37 -16.71
CA GLU A 372 16.87 12.75 -18.11
C GLU A 372 16.28 11.63 -18.97
N LEU A 373 15.27 10.91 -18.40
CA LEU A 373 14.65 9.76 -19.04
C LEU A 373 13.93 10.13 -20.34
N THR A 374 13.97 9.22 -21.29
CA THR A 374 13.49 9.41 -22.66
C THR A 374 12.24 8.56 -22.94
N GLU A 375 11.72 8.65 -24.17
CA GLU A 375 10.63 7.80 -24.69
C GLU A 375 10.95 6.30 -24.70
N ASN A 376 12.22 5.92 -24.52
CA ASN A 376 12.66 4.54 -24.40
C ASN A 376 12.60 4.01 -22.96
N ASP A 377 12.16 4.83 -22.02
CA ASP A 377 12.15 4.52 -20.61
C ASP A 377 10.74 4.46 -20.06
N VAL A 378 10.48 3.51 -19.16
CA VAL A 378 9.23 3.38 -18.42
C VAL A 378 9.53 3.51 -16.93
N VAL A 379 8.76 4.34 -16.24
CA VAL A 379 8.77 4.47 -14.78
C VAL A 379 7.42 4.01 -14.25
N ALA A 380 7.40 3.17 -13.22
CA ALA A 380 6.16 2.69 -12.65
C ALA A 380 5.93 3.16 -11.21
N THR A 381 4.67 3.17 -10.82
CA THR A 381 4.25 3.40 -9.44
C THR A 381 2.92 2.69 -9.14
N VAL A 382 2.42 2.87 -7.91
CA VAL A 382 1.11 2.38 -7.50
C VAL A 382 0.20 3.52 -7.08
N LEU A 383 -1.09 3.40 -7.34
CA LEU A 383 -2.14 4.25 -6.82
C LEU A 383 -2.76 3.51 -5.63
N THR A 384 -2.45 3.96 -4.43
CA THR A 384 -2.82 3.26 -3.17
C THR A 384 -4.33 3.11 -3.04
N ASP A 385 -5.05 4.21 -3.27
CA ASP A 385 -6.51 4.35 -3.25
C ASP A 385 -6.95 5.35 -4.33
N SER A 386 -8.20 5.81 -4.28
CA SER A 386 -8.75 6.74 -5.27
C SER A 386 -9.34 7.99 -4.64
N ALA A 387 -9.62 9.00 -5.45
CA ALA A 387 -10.25 10.25 -5.04
C ALA A 387 -11.63 10.06 -4.36
N ALA A 388 -12.30 8.92 -4.59
CA ALA A 388 -13.56 8.59 -3.90
C ALA A 388 -13.44 8.57 -2.37
N MET A 389 -12.22 8.49 -1.82
CA MET A 389 -11.94 8.52 -0.38
C MET A 389 -11.78 9.94 0.19
N TYR A 390 -11.80 10.98 -0.66
CA TYR A 390 -11.33 12.32 -0.32
C TYR A 390 -12.33 13.43 -0.70
N GLY A 391 -13.64 13.11 -0.77
CA GLY A 391 -14.67 14.11 -1.11
C GLY A 391 -14.65 15.33 -0.18
N SER A 392 -14.55 15.11 1.13
CA SER A 392 -14.45 16.18 2.14
C SER A 392 -13.21 17.06 1.96
N ARG A 393 -12.08 16.48 1.51
CA ARG A 393 -10.85 17.25 1.24
C ARG A 393 -11.00 18.20 0.03
N ILE A 394 -11.75 17.80 -0.98
CA ILE A 394 -12.06 18.67 -2.13
C ILE A 394 -12.96 19.83 -1.69
N GLU A 395 -13.91 19.58 -0.79
CA GLU A 395 -14.75 20.63 -0.20
C GLU A 395 -13.91 21.61 0.63
N GLU A 396 -13.03 21.14 1.50
CA GLU A 396 -12.10 21.96 2.26
C GLU A 396 -11.20 22.82 1.35
N LEU A 397 -10.71 22.27 0.24
CA LEU A 397 -9.92 23.03 -0.74
C LEU A 397 -10.76 24.13 -1.42
N ASN A 398 -12.04 23.89 -1.67
CA ASN A 398 -12.94 24.89 -2.22
C ASN A 398 -13.25 26.02 -1.20
N GLU A 399 -13.38 25.67 0.07
CA GLU A 399 -13.52 26.66 1.15
C GLU A 399 -12.24 27.51 1.32
N MET A 400 -11.07 26.89 1.27
CA MET A 400 -9.77 27.55 1.46
C MET A 400 -9.38 28.46 0.30
N HIS A 401 -9.61 28.03 -0.94
CA HIS A 401 -9.12 28.69 -2.16
C HIS A 401 -10.23 29.32 -3.01
N GLY A 402 -11.49 29.26 -2.57
CA GLY A 402 -12.64 29.75 -3.32
C GLY A 402 -13.09 28.82 -4.45
N ALA A 403 -14.07 29.28 -5.24
CA ALA A 403 -14.63 28.50 -6.35
C ALA A 403 -13.57 28.23 -7.43
N TYR A 404 -13.49 26.97 -7.86
CA TYR A 404 -12.54 26.56 -8.90
C TYR A 404 -13.00 26.99 -10.29
N ASN A 405 -12.09 27.36 -11.15
CA ASN A 405 -12.37 27.75 -12.54
C ASN A 405 -11.28 27.22 -13.49
N VAL A 406 -11.45 27.40 -14.80
CA VAL A 406 -10.53 26.87 -15.81
C VAL A 406 -9.15 27.55 -15.76
N GLU A 407 -9.08 28.84 -15.44
CA GLU A 407 -7.82 29.56 -15.29
C GLU A 407 -7.01 29.03 -14.10
N GLU A 408 -7.66 28.77 -12.97
CA GLU A 408 -7.01 28.13 -11.82
C GLU A 408 -6.57 26.71 -12.12
N ALA A 409 -7.39 25.92 -12.84
CA ALA A 409 -7.03 24.58 -13.28
C ALA A 409 -5.75 24.59 -14.14
N LYS A 410 -5.64 25.56 -15.04
CA LYS A 410 -4.45 25.76 -15.87
C LYS A 410 -3.25 26.16 -15.02
N LEU A 411 -3.44 27.05 -14.06
CA LEU A 411 -2.40 27.49 -13.15
C LEU A 411 -1.88 26.33 -12.28
N ASP A 412 -2.79 25.55 -11.69
CA ASP A 412 -2.46 24.38 -10.88
C ASP A 412 -1.67 23.34 -11.69
N HIS A 413 -2.10 23.00 -12.90
CA HIS A 413 -1.34 22.11 -13.77
C HIS A 413 0.08 22.62 -14.07
N ASN A 414 0.19 23.91 -14.41
CA ASN A 414 1.49 24.50 -14.74
C ASN A 414 2.43 24.59 -13.55
N LEU A 415 1.95 24.97 -12.36
CA LEU A 415 2.79 25.15 -11.16
C LEU A 415 3.10 23.83 -10.46
N HIS A 416 2.08 22.98 -10.28
CA HIS A 416 2.13 21.81 -9.39
C HIS A 416 2.45 20.49 -10.12
N MET A 417 2.54 20.49 -11.46
CA MET A 417 2.93 19.31 -12.23
C MET A 417 4.00 19.62 -13.27
N LEU A 418 3.74 20.48 -14.25
CA LEU A 418 4.72 20.83 -15.29
C LEU A 418 5.93 21.55 -14.71
N GLY A 419 5.69 22.46 -13.75
CA GLY A 419 6.70 23.29 -13.07
C GLY A 419 7.55 22.56 -12.04
N LEU A 420 7.29 21.29 -11.75
CA LEU A 420 8.14 20.51 -10.83
C LEU A 420 9.60 20.56 -11.23
N LYS A 421 10.45 20.83 -10.25
CA LYS A 421 11.90 20.88 -10.41
C LYS A 421 12.55 19.63 -9.80
N THR A 422 13.87 19.51 -9.97
CA THR A 422 14.69 18.46 -9.36
C THR A 422 15.24 18.87 -7.99
N ASP A 423 14.57 19.79 -7.30
CA ASP A 423 14.78 20.14 -5.92
C ASP A 423 14.15 19.10 -4.96
N ASN A 424 14.49 19.18 -3.68
CA ASN A 424 13.95 18.30 -2.65
C ASN A 424 14.02 16.82 -3.01
N LEU A 425 15.12 16.41 -3.61
CA LEU A 425 15.44 15.00 -3.92
C LEU A 425 16.95 14.77 -3.76
N MET A 426 17.31 13.52 -3.49
CA MET A 426 18.71 13.11 -3.34
C MET A 426 18.89 11.70 -3.92
N GLU A 427 19.84 11.53 -4.85
CA GLU A 427 20.36 10.22 -5.19
C GLU A 427 21.24 9.72 -4.04
N LEU A 428 20.92 8.53 -3.50
CA LEU A 428 21.49 8.03 -2.27
C LEU A 428 22.80 7.29 -2.50
N THR A 429 23.88 7.80 -1.91
CA THR A 429 25.14 7.08 -1.78
C THR A 429 25.04 5.97 -0.74
N TYR A 430 26.09 5.14 -0.60
CA TYR A 430 26.17 4.16 0.48
C TYR A 430 26.05 4.84 1.87
N THR A 431 26.71 5.98 2.05
CA THR A 431 26.69 6.72 3.31
C THR A 431 25.29 7.27 3.63
N ASP A 432 24.59 7.80 2.64
CA ASP A 432 23.22 8.30 2.81
C ASP A 432 22.27 7.19 3.21
N ARG A 433 22.30 6.06 2.50
CA ARG A 433 21.49 4.87 2.84
C ARG A 433 21.80 4.37 4.25
N LYS A 434 23.08 4.34 4.64
CA LYS A 434 23.49 3.91 5.99
C LYS A 434 23.02 4.89 7.07
N ARG A 435 23.07 6.19 6.81
CA ARG A 435 22.52 7.24 7.67
C ARG A 435 21.03 7.01 7.90
N ILE A 436 20.26 6.87 6.83
CA ILE A 436 18.81 6.64 6.90
C ILE A 436 18.51 5.34 7.66
N HIS A 437 19.22 4.24 7.36
CA HIS A 437 19.05 2.99 8.07
C HIS A 437 19.32 3.13 9.56
N ASN A 438 20.36 3.88 9.94
CA ASN A 438 20.74 4.07 11.35
C ASN A 438 19.67 4.87 12.14
N LEU A 439 18.84 5.70 11.50
CA LEU A 439 17.73 6.37 12.18
C LEU A 439 16.72 5.38 12.78
N LYS A 440 16.64 4.15 12.28
CA LYS A 440 15.83 3.09 12.86
C LYS A 440 16.18 2.79 14.32
N TYR A 441 17.43 3.01 14.73
CA TYR A 441 17.90 2.76 16.09
C TYR A 441 17.03 3.47 17.12
N TYR A 442 16.77 4.76 16.92
CA TYR A 442 16.05 5.57 17.89
C TYR A 442 14.61 5.13 18.13
N THR A 443 13.90 4.74 17.07
CA THR A 443 12.54 4.25 17.20
C THR A 443 12.50 2.79 17.65
N TRP A 444 13.23 1.93 16.97
CA TRP A 444 13.02 0.48 17.10
C TRP A 444 13.82 -0.15 18.21
N VAL A 445 15.05 0.32 18.46
CA VAL A 445 15.87 -0.20 19.57
C VAL A 445 15.55 0.54 20.87
N GLU A 446 15.59 1.86 20.86
CA GLU A 446 15.42 2.68 22.08
C GLU A 446 13.96 2.71 22.59
N GLN A 447 12.98 2.81 21.69
CA GLN A 447 11.58 3.00 22.08
C GLN A 447 10.75 1.73 21.96
N GLN A 448 11.03 0.85 20.98
CA GLN A 448 10.25 -0.37 20.72
C GLN A 448 10.95 -1.65 21.20
N ALA A 449 12.07 -1.52 21.94
CA ALA A 449 12.80 -2.63 22.57
C ALA A 449 13.24 -3.75 21.60
N ARG A 450 13.50 -3.40 20.31
CA ARG A 450 14.12 -4.32 19.35
C ARG A 450 15.61 -4.51 19.67
N ASP A 451 16.15 -5.67 19.36
CA ASP A 451 17.59 -5.94 19.53
C ASP A 451 18.39 -5.23 18.43
N VAL A 452 19.48 -4.57 18.82
CA VAL A 452 20.44 -3.97 17.89
C VAL A 452 21.06 -5.00 16.93
N LYS A 453 21.15 -6.27 17.36
CA LYS A 453 21.60 -7.36 16.49
C LYS A 453 20.66 -7.55 15.30
N ASP A 454 19.34 -7.48 15.52
CA ASP A 454 18.35 -7.59 14.46
C ASP A 454 18.43 -6.38 13.52
N LEU A 455 18.62 -5.17 14.05
CA LEU A 455 18.85 -3.97 13.22
C LEU A 455 20.09 -4.13 12.32
N ASN A 456 21.17 -4.66 12.85
CA ASN A 456 22.38 -4.93 12.08
C ASN A 456 22.16 -6.02 11.01
N ALA A 457 21.38 -7.05 11.30
CA ALA A 457 21.06 -8.09 10.34
C ALA A 457 20.30 -7.54 9.12
N LEU A 458 19.38 -6.61 9.31
CA LEU A 458 18.68 -5.93 8.18
C LEU A 458 19.64 -5.24 7.19
N TRP A 459 20.83 -4.87 7.62
CA TRP A 459 21.82 -4.23 6.77
C TRP A 459 22.89 -5.17 6.22
N TYR A 460 23.41 -6.06 7.08
CA TYR A 460 24.58 -6.88 6.77
C TYR A 460 24.23 -8.28 6.28
N ASP A 461 23.04 -8.79 6.60
CA ASP A 461 22.60 -10.14 6.25
C ASP A 461 21.35 -10.12 5.36
N THR A 462 21.52 -9.72 4.09
CA THR A 462 20.42 -9.69 3.12
C THR A 462 19.78 -11.08 2.94
N LYS A 463 20.61 -12.14 2.86
CA LYS A 463 20.13 -13.51 2.65
C LYS A 463 19.33 -14.05 3.82
N GLY A 464 19.78 -13.80 5.04
CA GLY A 464 19.11 -14.27 6.25
C GLY A 464 17.90 -13.40 6.67
N THR A 465 17.75 -12.24 6.06
CA THR A 465 16.63 -11.30 6.35
C THR A 465 15.69 -11.16 5.14
N TRP A 466 15.99 -10.27 4.20
CA TRP A 466 15.09 -9.92 3.10
C TRP A 466 14.77 -11.09 2.17
N ASP A 467 15.81 -11.76 1.64
CA ASP A 467 15.62 -12.91 0.75
C ASP A 467 14.88 -14.04 1.47
N ALA A 468 15.21 -14.26 2.74
CA ALA A 468 14.60 -15.31 3.54
C ALA A 468 13.11 -15.04 3.83
N VAL A 469 12.70 -13.78 4.07
CA VAL A 469 11.28 -13.40 4.21
C VAL A 469 10.55 -13.57 2.88
N HIS A 470 11.11 -13.06 1.79
CA HIS A 470 10.47 -13.13 0.47
C HIS A 470 10.22 -14.58 0.02
N ALA A 471 11.14 -15.48 0.34
CA ALA A 471 11.04 -16.91 0.02
C ALA A 471 9.97 -17.67 0.85
N GLN A 472 9.53 -17.12 1.99
CA GLN A 472 8.53 -17.79 2.83
C GLN A 472 7.13 -17.86 2.20
N ALA A 473 6.87 -17.17 1.08
CA ALA A 473 5.59 -17.26 0.40
C ALA A 473 5.21 -18.69 0.01
N ALA A 474 6.17 -19.51 -0.44
CA ALA A 474 5.93 -20.90 -0.81
C ALA A 474 5.53 -21.76 0.40
N GLU A 475 6.27 -21.63 1.52
CA GLU A 475 5.95 -22.34 2.78
C GLU A 475 4.59 -21.89 3.33
N LEU A 476 4.27 -20.59 3.24
CA LEU A 476 2.97 -20.06 3.64
C LEU A 476 1.84 -20.64 2.79
N ASP A 477 2.04 -20.77 1.47
CA ASP A 477 1.05 -21.33 0.56
C ASP A 477 0.78 -22.82 0.86
N GLU A 478 1.80 -23.59 1.25
CA GLU A 478 1.63 -24.96 1.72
C GLU A 478 0.76 -25.01 2.99
N LEU A 479 1.05 -24.18 4.00
CA LEU A 479 0.26 -24.08 5.22
C LEU A 479 -1.19 -23.64 4.98
N ILE A 480 -1.41 -22.70 4.05
CA ILE A 480 -2.77 -22.28 3.65
C ILE A 480 -3.52 -23.45 3.01
N ASN A 481 -2.89 -24.23 2.13
CA ASN A 481 -3.50 -25.38 1.51
C ASN A 481 -3.86 -26.47 2.54
N GLU A 482 -2.94 -26.80 3.46
CA GLU A 482 -3.21 -27.74 4.56
C GLU A 482 -4.38 -27.27 5.44
N PHE A 483 -4.42 -25.96 5.78
CA PHE A 483 -5.52 -25.37 6.52
C PHE A 483 -6.86 -25.53 5.78
N ASN A 484 -6.91 -25.17 4.49
CA ASN A 484 -8.11 -25.28 3.67
C ASN A 484 -8.56 -26.74 3.52
N GLU A 485 -7.65 -27.67 3.35
CA GLU A 485 -7.96 -29.12 3.31
C GLU A 485 -8.57 -29.61 4.62
N ALA A 486 -8.04 -29.17 5.76
CA ALA A 486 -8.55 -29.51 7.08
C ALA A 486 -9.97 -28.97 7.33
N THR A 487 -10.34 -27.81 6.73
CA THR A 487 -11.73 -27.32 6.79
C THR A 487 -12.70 -28.20 6.00
N GLY A 488 -12.24 -28.88 4.95
CA GLY A 488 -13.06 -29.66 4.04
C GLY A 488 -13.94 -28.85 3.07
N LEU A 489 -13.89 -27.50 3.13
CA LEU A 489 -14.76 -26.61 2.34
C LEU A 489 -14.47 -26.64 0.82
N LEU A 490 -13.25 -26.98 0.42
CA LEU A 490 -12.88 -27.11 -0.99
C LEU A 490 -13.55 -28.32 -1.66
N LYS A 491 -13.92 -29.35 -0.89
CA LYS A 491 -14.57 -30.57 -1.39
C LYS A 491 -16.10 -30.46 -1.41
N ALA A 492 -16.66 -29.57 -0.59
CA ALA A 492 -18.09 -29.26 -0.54
C ALA A 492 -18.47 -28.21 -1.60
#